data_2bf08c41561a1e4692cb251d09ee116a
#
_entry.id   2bf08c41561a1e4692cb251d09ee116a
#
_cell.length_a   1.000
_cell.length_b   1.000
_cell.length_c   1.000
_cell.angle_alpha   90.00
_cell.angle_beta   90.00
_cell.angle_gamma   90.00
#
_symmetry.space_group_name_H-M   'P 1'
#
loop_
_entity.id
_entity.type
_entity.pdbx_description
1 polymer ?
#
loop_
_entity_poly.entity_id
_entity_poly.type
_entity_poly.pdbx_seq_one_letter_code
_entity_poly.pdbx_strand_id
1 'polypeptide(L)'
;KAVIKTVCLDAFLSVVRHLDLVLTPTGFGVVANNEVSPASSSRVEALIEQCRVALISSQQTVLALLCNVPGWGKTLQAKQGIQTIVWSFDAYRFLTGETSMTSKEWASKLAAMQEADATIRKLVSDEQMDDIMSQVRCERKSNWEENEVRLMLMRCMIMLANGMLS
;
A
#
# COMPACT_ATOMS: atom_id res chain seq x y z
N LYS A 1 11.16 -14.90 1.80
CA LYS A 1 10.27 -14.74 2.97
C LYS A 1 9.15 -13.72 2.69
N ALA A 2 9.45 -12.50 2.17
CA ALA A 2 8.44 -11.46 1.92
C ALA A 2 7.32 -11.95 0.98
N VAL A 3 7.64 -12.54 -0.16
CA VAL A 3 6.65 -13.08 -1.12
C VAL A 3 5.74 -14.11 -0.46
N ILE A 4 6.30 -15.05 0.32
CA ILE A 4 5.51 -16.07 1.02
C ILE A 4 4.53 -15.39 2.00
N LYS A 5 5.00 -14.42 2.78
CA LYS A 5 4.14 -13.66 3.71
C LYS A 5 2.99 -12.97 2.96
N THR A 6 3.29 -12.32 1.83
CA THR A 6 2.27 -11.66 1.00
C THR A 6 1.20 -12.65 0.52
N VAL A 7 1.62 -13.78 -0.04
CA VAL A 7 0.71 -14.82 -0.54
C VAL A 7 -0.13 -15.41 0.59
N CYS A 8 0.47 -15.70 1.75
CA CYS A 8 -0.27 -16.24 2.90
C CYS A 8 -1.30 -15.25 3.45
N LEU A 9 -0.96 -13.96 3.55
CA LEU A 9 -1.88 -12.92 4.01
C LEU A 9 -3.05 -12.73 3.02
N ASP A 10 -2.78 -12.70 1.73
CA ASP A 10 -3.78 -12.56 0.70
C ASP A 10 -4.73 -13.76 0.66
N ALA A 11 -4.19 -14.98 0.69
CA ALA A 11 -4.97 -16.19 0.78
C ALA A 11 -5.84 -16.24 2.05
N PHE A 12 -5.30 -15.86 3.21
CA PHE A 12 -6.05 -15.79 4.46
C PHE A 12 -7.21 -14.78 4.36
N LEU A 13 -6.94 -13.57 3.86
CA LEU A 13 -7.95 -12.52 3.71
C LEU A 13 -9.07 -12.92 2.75
N SER A 14 -8.78 -13.73 1.74
CA SER A 14 -9.79 -14.21 0.78
C SER A 14 -10.78 -15.20 1.39
N VAL A 15 -10.41 -15.93 2.45
CA VAL A 15 -11.22 -17.01 3.04
C VAL A 15 -11.66 -16.75 4.47
N VAL A 16 -11.06 -15.79 5.19
CA VAL A 16 -11.27 -15.61 6.64
C VAL A 16 -12.73 -15.45 7.05
N ARG A 17 -13.56 -14.82 6.22
CA ARG A 17 -14.99 -14.63 6.47
C ARG A 17 -15.84 -15.89 6.25
N HIS A 18 -15.24 -16.92 5.68
CA HIS A 18 -15.92 -18.18 5.35
C HIS A 18 -15.40 -19.36 6.17
N LEU A 19 -14.44 -19.15 7.06
CA LEU A 19 -13.82 -20.23 7.85
C LEU A 19 -14.77 -20.88 8.85
N ASP A 20 -15.86 -20.20 9.24
CA ASP A 20 -16.91 -20.69 10.12
C ASP A 20 -18.12 -21.26 9.35
N LEU A 21 -18.13 -21.15 8.02
CA LEU A 21 -19.23 -21.65 7.20
C LEU A 21 -19.00 -23.11 6.83
N VAL A 22 -20.01 -23.94 7.13
CA VAL A 22 -20.04 -25.35 6.76
C VAL A 22 -21.19 -25.58 5.80
N LEU A 23 -20.93 -26.30 4.71
CA LEU A 23 -21.98 -26.76 3.80
C LEU A 23 -22.76 -27.90 4.45
N THR A 24 -24.04 -27.70 4.66
CA THR A 24 -24.98 -28.73 5.16
C THR A 24 -25.94 -29.12 4.03
N PRO A 25 -26.65 -30.26 4.13
CA PRO A 25 -27.63 -30.68 3.12
C PRO A 25 -28.77 -29.67 2.88
N THR A 26 -29.00 -28.76 3.85
CA THR A 26 -30.06 -27.73 3.80
C THR A 26 -29.54 -26.34 3.51
N GLY A 27 -28.20 -26.14 3.27
CA GLY A 27 -27.56 -24.84 3.01
C GLY A 27 -26.28 -24.63 3.82
N PHE A 28 -25.90 -23.37 3.98
CA PHE A 28 -24.75 -23.03 4.80
C PHE A 28 -25.12 -22.92 6.28
N GLY A 29 -24.34 -23.57 7.13
CA GLY A 29 -24.43 -23.47 8.58
C GLY A 29 -23.16 -22.88 9.20
N VAL A 30 -23.26 -22.42 10.46
CA VAL A 30 -22.09 -21.95 11.25
C VAL A 30 -21.74 -23.04 12.24
N VAL A 31 -20.46 -23.37 12.38
CA VAL A 31 -19.98 -24.31 13.40
C VAL A 31 -20.11 -23.66 14.77
N ALA A 32 -21.05 -24.09 15.56
CA ALA A 32 -21.15 -23.79 16.98
C ALA A 32 -20.65 -24.99 17.79
N ASN A 33 -19.52 -24.84 18.46
CA ASN A 33 -19.00 -25.85 19.35
C ASN A 33 -19.28 -25.45 20.81
N ASN A 34 -19.75 -26.36 21.64
CA ASN A 34 -20.15 -26.09 23.02
C ASN A 34 -18.95 -25.63 23.91
N GLU A 35 -17.72 -25.83 23.46
CA GLU A 35 -16.50 -25.50 24.19
C GLU A 35 -15.88 -24.14 23.81
N VAL A 36 -16.28 -23.54 22.69
CA VAL A 36 -15.69 -22.29 22.19
C VAL A 36 -16.79 -21.32 21.78
N SER A 37 -16.86 -20.18 22.46
CA SER A 37 -17.77 -19.10 22.05
C SER A 37 -17.28 -18.46 20.74
N PRO A 38 -18.17 -18.17 19.78
CA PRO A 38 -17.82 -17.45 18.56
C PRO A 38 -17.13 -16.11 18.89
N ALA A 39 -16.10 -15.78 18.13
CA ALA A 39 -15.47 -14.48 18.27
C ALA A 39 -16.48 -13.36 17.91
N SER A 40 -16.47 -12.25 18.65
CA SER A 40 -17.31 -11.11 18.30
C SER A 40 -16.93 -10.57 16.92
N SER A 41 -17.90 -10.10 16.14
CA SER A 41 -17.68 -9.53 14.82
C SER A 41 -16.62 -8.39 14.84
N SER A 42 -16.61 -7.59 15.90
CA SER A 42 -15.63 -6.52 16.07
C SER A 42 -14.18 -7.02 16.19
N ARG A 43 -13.96 -8.16 16.86
CA ARG A 43 -12.63 -8.77 16.95
C ARG A 43 -12.19 -9.35 15.62
N VAL A 44 -13.10 -9.96 14.89
CA VAL A 44 -12.83 -10.51 13.54
C VAL A 44 -12.50 -9.37 12.58
N GLU A 45 -13.27 -8.29 12.58
CA GLU A 45 -12.99 -7.11 11.74
C GLU A 45 -11.64 -6.46 12.09
N ALA A 46 -11.31 -6.35 13.38
CA ALA A 46 -10.00 -5.84 13.80
C ALA A 46 -8.84 -6.72 13.30
N LEU A 47 -8.99 -8.04 13.36
CA LEU A 47 -8.01 -8.98 12.82
C LEU A 47 -7.87 -8.83 11.30
N ILE A 48 -8.99 -8.76 10.59
CA ILE A 48 -9.01 -8.57 9.13
C ILE A 48 -8.28 -7.27 8.77
N GLU A 49 -8.54 -6.18 9.48
CA GLU A 49 -7.88 -4.90 9.22
C GLU A 49 -6.37 -4.95 9.50
N GLN A 50 -5.96 -5.58 10.60
CA GLN A 50 -4.53 -5.82 10.87
C GLN A 50 -3.86 -6.63 9.75
N CYS A 51 -4.54 -7.66 9.24
CA CYS A 51 -4.03 -8.46 8.13
C CYS A 51 -3.95 -7.65 6.83
N ARG A 52 -4.90 -6.76 6.56
CA ARG A 52 -4.88 -5.86 5.38
C ARG A 52 -3.69 -4.89 5.44
N VAL A 53 -3.49 -4.23 6.57
CA VAL A 53 -2.33 -3.35 6.77
C VAL A 53 -1.02 -4.11 6.63
N ALA A 54 -0.94 -5.32 7.20
CA ALA A 54 0.22 -6.19 7.07
C ALA A 54 0.46 -6.65 5.62
N LEU A 55 -0.61 -6.89 4.84
CA LEU A 55 -0.53 -7.22 3.42
C LEU A 55 0.04 -6.05 2.61
N ILE A 56 -0.47 -4.82 2.81
CA ILE A 56 0.04 -3.61 2.16
C ILE A 56 1.54 -3.46 2.42
N SER A 57 1.97 -3.51 3.68
CA SER A 57 3.39 -3.38 4.05
C SER A 57 4.24 -4.50 3.45
N SER A 58 3.71 -5.74 3.40
CA SER A 58 4.41 -6.88 2.81
C SER A 58 4.55 -6.75 1.28
N GLN A 59 3.51 -6.29 0.59
CA GLN A 59 3.56 -6.01 -0.86
C GLN A 59 4.59 -4.94 -1.19
N GLN A 60 4.63 -3.86 -0.41
CA GLN A 60 5.62 -2.79 -0.58
C GLN A 60 7.04 -3.27 -0.30
N THR A 61 7.23 -4.16 0.67
CA THR A 61 8.52 -4.82 0.90
C THR A 61 8.96 -5.63 -0.33
N VAL A 62 8.03 -6.34 -0.98
CA VAL A 62 8.34 -7.07 -2.22
C VAL A 62 8.74 -6.10 -3.34
N LEU A 63 8.00 -5.00 -3.54
CA LEU A 63 8.35 -3.97 -4.53
C LEU A 63 9.73 -3.37 -4.27
N ALA A 64 10.04 -3.04 -3.01
CA ALA A 64 11.35 -2.52 -2.61
C ALA A 64 12.49 -3.52 -2.89
N LEU A 65 12.26 -4.82 -2.67
CA LEU A 65 13.23 -5.86 -3.00
C LEU A 65 13.42 -6.02 -4.52
N LEU A 66 12.35 -5.88 -5.30
CA LEU A 66 12.39 -5.94 -6.76
C LEU A 66 13.18 -4.77 -7.37
N CYS A 67 13.27 -3.64 -6.69
CA CYS A 67 14.14 -2.52 -7.08
C CYS A 67 15.63 -2.91 -7.19
N ASN A 68 16.05 -3.97 -6.51
CA ASN A 68 17.42 -4.48 -6.63
C ASN A 68 17.62 -5.42 -7.85
N VAL A 69 16.55 -5.73 -8.59
CA VAL A 69 16.64 -6.57 -9.79
C VAL A 69 16.91 -5.68 -11.00
N PRO A 70 18.03 -5.88 -11.72
CA PRO A 70 18.36 -5.05 -12.88
C PRO A 70 17.25 -5.06 -13.92
N GLY A 71 16.85 -3.87 -14.36
CA GLY A 71 15.83 -3.68 -15.40
C GLY A 71 14.37 -3.80 -14.92
N TRP A 72 14.12 -4.21 -13.68
CA TRP A 72 12.75 -4.34 -13.17
C TRP A 72 11.98 -3.00 -13.21
N GLY A 73 12.61 -1.88 -12.85
CA GLY A 73 11.97 -0.55 -12.84
C GLY A 73 11.32 -0.16 -14.17
N LYS A 74 11.85 -0.65 -15.31
CA LYS A 74 11.32 -0.38 -16.65
C LYS A 74 10.11 -1.23 -17.02
N THR A 75 9.76 -2.22 -16.22
CA THR A 75 8.65 -3.14 -16.50
C THR A 75 7.28 -2.46 -16.27
N LEU A 76 6.26 -3.00 -16.92
CA LEU A 76 4.88 -2.56 -16.70
C LEU A 76 4.45 -2.76 -15.24
N GLN A 77 4.89 -3.85 -14.61
CA GLN A 77 4.59 -4.18 -13.22
C GLN A 77 5.18 -3.15 -12.25
N ALA A 78 6.39 -2.65 -12.52
CA ALA A 78 6.97 -1.56 -11.73
C ALA A 78 6.14 -0.27 -11.86
N LYS A 79 5.72 0.07 -13.08
CA LYS A 79 4.88 1.26 -13.34
C LYS A 79 3.51 1.17 -12.69
N GLN A 80 2.92 -0.02 -12.66
CA GLN A 80 1.62 -0.27 -12.00
C GLN A 80 1.74 -0.31 -10.47
N GLY A 81 2.84 -0.85 -9.95
CA GLY A 81 3.06 -0.95 -8.50
C GLY A 81 3.53 0.35 -7.85
N ILE A 82 4.27 1.19 -8.61
CA ILE A 82 4.82 2.47 -8.14
C ILE A 82 4.26 3.59 -9.02
N GLN A 83 3.12 4.14 -8.64
CA GLN A 83 2.37 5.11 -9.44
C GLN A 83 2.64 6.56 -9.05
N THR A 84 3.06 6.82 -7.81
CA THR A 84 3.36 8.15 -7.28
C THR A 84 4.72 8.18 -6.60
N ILE A 85 5.28 9.37 -6.39
CA ILE A 85 6.55 9.53 -5.64
C ILE A 85 6.42 9.09 -4.18
N VAL A 86 5.20 9.14 -3.61
CA VAL A 86 4.86 8.64 -2.27
C VAL A 86 4.03 7.36 -2.41
N TRP A 87 4.66 6.29 -2.84
CA TRP A 87 4.00 4.99 -3.06
C TRP A 87 4.03 4.08 -1.83
N SER A 88 4.91 4.35 -0.87
CA SER A 88 5.12 3.50 0.29
C SER A 88 4.32 4.00 1.49
N PHE A 89 3.51 3.12 2.07
CA PHE A 89 2.78 3.31 3.31
C PHE A 89 3.72 3.71 4.48
N ASP A 90 4.85 3.01 4.59
CA ASP A 90 5.82 3.29 5.64
C ASP A 90 6.54 4.63 5.42
N ALA A 91 6.84 5.00 4.16
CA ALA A 91 7.41 6.31 3.84
C ALA A 91 6.42 7.45 4.15
N TYR A 92 5.14 7.27 3.83
CA TYR A 92 4.09 8.23 4.19
C TYR A 92 4.02 8.43 5.70
N ARG A 93 3.93 7.34 6.47
CA ARG A 93 3.89 7.40 7.95
C ARG A 93 5.12 8.08 8.53
N PHE A 94 6.30 7.77 8.01
CA PHE A 94 7.55 8.41 8.46
C PHE A 94 7.54 9.91 8.21
N LEU A 95 7.04 10.36 7.05
CA LEU A 95 7.02 11.77 6.68
C LEU A 95 5.95 12.58 7.42
N THR A 96 4.84 11.95 7.78
CA THR A 96 3.70 12.61 8.46
C THR A 96 3.73 12.47 9.97
N GLY A 97 4.48 11.50 10.51
CA GLY A 97 4.44 11.11 11.93
C GLY A 97 3.17 10.33 12.30
N GLU A 98 2.36 9.91 11.35
CA GLU A 98 1.13 9.17 11.58
C GLU A 98 1.42 7.75 12.05
N THR A 99 0.99 7.39 13.26
CA THR A 99 1.32 6.10 13.89
C THR A 99 0.30 5.01 13.61
N SER A 100 -0.97 5.40 13.40
CA SER A 100 -2.06 4.47 13.12
C SER A 100 -2.80 4.91 11.85
N MET A 101 -2.97 3.99 10.92
CA MET A 101 -3.69 4.23 9.67
C MET A 101 -4.31 2.92 9.22
N THR A 102 -5.59 2.95 8.87
CA THR A 102 -6.30 1.82 8.30
C THR A 102 -5.98 1.63 6.82
N SER A 103 -6.27 0.45 6.31
CA SER A 103 -6.14 0.14 4.88
C SER A 103 -7.01 1.04 4.00
N LYS A 104 -8.19 1.41 4.49
CA LYS A 104 -9.12 2.32 3.80
C LYS A 104 -8.60 3.75 3.76
N GLU A 105 -8.08 4.25 4.88
CA GLU A 105 -7.46 5.58 4.94
C GLU A 105 -6.26 5.66 4.00
N TRP A 106 -5.40 4.64 4.00
CA TRP A 106 -4.28 4.57 3.06
C TRP A 106 -4.73 4.62 1.60
N ALA A 107 -5.77 3.86 1.23
CA ALA A 107 -6.30 3.89 -0.14
C ALA A 107 -6.81 5.29 -0.52
N SER A 108 -7.49 5.99 0.39
CA SER A 108 -7.94 7.37 0.18
C SER A 108 -6.77 8.35 0.03
N LYS A 109 -5.74 8.22 0.88
CA LYS A 109 -4.51 9.03 0.79
C LYS A 109 -3.78 8.79 -0.54
N LEU A 110 -3.65 7.54 -0.96
CA LEU A 110 -3.00 7.19 -2.22
C LEU A 110 -3.74 7.78 -3.43
N ALA A 111 -5.07 7.70 -3.44
CA ALA A 111 -5.89 8.31 -4.49
C ALA A 111 -5.72 9.85 -4.54
N ALA A 112 -5.72 10.52 -3.38
CA ALA A 112 -5.49 11.95 -3.30
C ALA A 112 -4.05 12.34 -3.74
N MET A 113 -3.05 11.51 -3.46
CA MET A 113 -1.68 11.71 -3.95
C MET A 113 -1.57 11.53 -5.46
N GLN A 114 -2.33 10.62 -6.06
CA GLN A 114 -2.41 10.48 -7.52
C GLN A 114 -3.03 11.72 -8.18
N GLU A 115 -4.04 12.32 -7.54
CA GLU A 115 -4.62 13.57 -8.01
C GLU A 115 -3.67 14.76 -7.85
N ALA A 116 -2.97 14.84 -6.71
CA ALA A 116 -1.95 15.84 -6.44
C ALA A 116 -0.77 15.78 -7.44
N ASP A 117 -0.45 14.60 -7.97
CA ASP A 117 0.59 14.42 -9.00
C ASP A 117 0.33 15.31 -10.22
N ALA A 118 -0.91 15.36 -10.70
CA ALA A 118 -1.29 16.19 -11.84
C ALA A 118 -1.09 17.70 -11.56
N THR A 119 -1.25 18.14 -10.31
CA THR A 119 -0.99 19.53 -9.91
C THR A 119 0.49 19.82 -9.84
N ILE A 120 1.29 18.90 -9.29
CA ILE A 120 2.74 19.04 -9.19
C ILE A 120 3.38 19.07 -10.59
N ARG A 121 2.92 18.23 -11.52
CA ARG A 121 3.40 18.21 -12.92
C ARG A 121 3.26 19.54 -13.62
N LYS A 122 2.19 20.30 -13.33
CA LYS A 122 1.99 21.65 -13.88
C LYS A 122 3.01 22.67 -13.34
N LEU A 123 3.54 22.44 -12.14
CA LEU A 123 4.50 23.33 -11.49
C LEU A 123 5.96 22.99 -11.85
N VAL A 124 6.27 21.69 -11.94
CA VAL A 124 7.64 21.21 -12.11
C VAL A 124 7.96 20.91 -13.57
N SER A 125 7.12 20.31 -14.31
CA SER A 125 7.02 19.83 -15.68
C SER A 125 6.90 18.29 -15.73
N ASP A 126 6.33 17.80 -16.82
CA ASP A 126 6.17 16.36 -17.03
C ASP A 126 7.53 15.64 -17.13
N GLU A 127 8.50 16.22 -17.84
CA GLU A 127 9.83 15.63 -18.00
C GLU A 127 10.56 15.48 -16.66
N GLN A 128 10.50 16.49 -15.79
CA GLN A 128 11.13 16.42 -14.48
C GLN A 128 10.45 15.41 -13.57
N MET A 129 9.11 15.36 -13.60
CA MET A 129 8.37 14.34 -12.83
C MET A 129 8.62 12.92 -13.33
N ASP A 130 8.72 12.73 -14.64
CA ASP A 130 9.01 11.42 -15.21
C ASP A 130 10.43 10.96 -14.89
N ASP A 131 11.40 11.90 -14.86
CA ASP A 131 12.73 11.60 -14.39
C ASP A 131 12.77 11.18 -12.90
N ILE A 132 12.07 11.93 -12.04
CA ILE A 132 11.93 11.58 -10.63
C ILE A 132 11.23 10.22 -10.46
N MET A 133 10.18 9.94 -11.24
CA MET A 133 9.50 8.65 -11.20
C MET A 133 10.42 7.50 -11.67
N SER A 134 11.33 7.76 -12.62
CA SER A 134 12.33 6.78 -13.02
C SER A 134 13.30 6.42 -11.89
N GLN A 135 13.66 7.39 -11.06
CA GLN A 135 14.47 7.18 -9.85
C GLN A 135 13.68 6.38 -8.80
N VAL A 136 12.44 6.77 -8.55
CA VAL A 136 11.56 6.10 -7.57
C VAL A 136 11.33 4.64 -7.94
N ARG A 137 11.20 4.33 -9.23
CA ARG A 137 11.09 2.96 -9.76
C ARG A 137 12.42 2.21 -9.87
N CYS A 138 13.52 2.85 -9.46
CA CYS A 138 14.86 2.28 -9.54
C CYS A 138 15.31 1.95 -10.98
N GLU A 139 14.80 2.70 -11.98
CA GLU A 139 15.26 2.61 -13.37
C GLU A 139 16.67 3.18 -13.54
N ARG A 140 16.99 4.18 -12.73
CA ARG A 140 18.33 4.78 -12.62
C ARG A 140 18.68 5.10 -11.17
N LYS A 141 19.98 5.26 -10.89
CA LYS A 141 20.45 5.74 -9.58
C LYS A 141 20.26 7.26 -9.49
N SER A 142 19.93 7.73 -8.31
CA SER A 142 19.88 9.15 -7.96
C SER A 142 21.15 9.54 -7.17
N ASN A 143 21.54 10.82 -7.27
CA ASN A 143 22.54 11.43 -6.40
C ASN A 143 21.86 12.03 -5.15
N TRP A 144 22.65 12.64 -4.24
CA TRP A 144 22.10 13.19 -3.01
C TRP A 144 21.22 14.43 -3.24
N GLU A 145 21.56 15.30 -4.20
CA GLU A 145 20.79 16.51 -4.54
C GLU A 145 19.41 16.14 -5.11
N GLU A 146 19.37 15.16 -5.99
CA GLU A 146 18.12 14.62 -6.53
C GLU A 146 17.25 14.00 -5.42
N ASN A 147 17.86 13.36 -4.41
CA ASN A 147 17.14 12.82 -3.27
C ASN A 147 16.53 13.93 -2.40
N GLU A 148 17.20 15.06 -2.21
CA GLU A 148 16.67 16.23 -1.51
C GLU A 148 15.46 16.83 -2.24
N VAL A 149 15.56 17.02 -3.56
CA VAL A 149 14.46 17.50 -4.39
C VAL A 149 13.27 16.56 -4.32
N ARG A 150 13.53 15.26 -4.44
CA ARG A 150 12.48 14.24 -4.31
C ARG A 150 11.80 14.29 -2.95
N LEU A 151 12.55 14.39 -1.86
CA LEU A 151 12.00 14.49 -0.51
C LEU A 151 11.11 15.74 -0.34
N MET A 152 11.54 16.87 -0.90
CA MET A 152 10.75 18.09 -0.88
C MET A 152 9.43 17.91 -1.66
N LEU A 153 9.48 17.31 -2.84
CA LEU A 153 8.28 17.03 -3.64
C LEU A 153 7.34 16.02 -2.97
N MET A 154 7.89 15.00 -2.28
CA MET A 154 7.07 14.08 -1.48
C MET A 154 6.28 14.82 -0.39
N ARG A 155 6.93 15.77 0.31
CA ARG A 155 6.26 16.60 1.32
C ARG A 155 5.18 17.49 0.69
N CYS A 156 5.46 18.14 -0.43
CA CYS A 156 4.48 18.94 -1.15
C CYS A 156 3.27 18.10 -1.59
N MET A 157 3.51 16.91 -2.12
CA MET A 157 2.46 15.98 -2.54
C MET A 157 1.55 15.59 -1.37
N ILE A 158 2.13 15.25 -0.21
CA ILE A 158 1.39 14.91 1.00
C ILE A 158 0.54 16.10 1.48
N MET A 159 1.09 17.31 1.48
CA MET A 159 0.35 18.51 1.88
C MET A 159 -0.83 18.78 0.95
N LEU A 160 -0.64 18.70 -0.37
CA LEU A 160 -1.72 18.86 -1.34
C LEU A 160 -2.79 17.79 -1.18
N ALA A 161 -2.39 16.51 -1.08
CA ALA A 161 -3.32 15.40 -0.89
C ALA A 161 -4.14 15.53 0.41
N ASN A 162 -3.53 15.97 1.51
CA ASN A 162 -4.24 16.19 2.75
C ASN A 162 -5.20 17.38 2.67
N GLY A 163 -4.86 18.44 1.92
CA GLY A 163 -5.76 19.56 1.66
C GLY A 163 -6.98 19.18 0.79
N MET A 164 -6.85 18.16 -0.04
CA MET A 164 -7.97 17.63 -0.85
C MET A 164 -8.92 16.74 -0.05
N LEU A 165 -8.47 16.21 1.09
CA LEU A 165 -9.26 15.31 1.96
C LEU A 165 -9.88 16.03 3.16
N SER A 166 -9.53 17.29 3.40
CA SER A 166 -10.10 18.15 4.45
C SER A 166 -11.36 18.89 3.97
#